data_09b8676f4c0925b18517485d95beb246
#
_entry.id   09b8676f4c0925b18517485d95beb246
#
_cell.length_a   1.000
_cell.length_b   1.000
_cell.length_c   1.000
_cell.angle_alpha   90.00
_cell.angle_beta   90.00
_cell.angle_gamma   90.00
#
_symmetry.space_group_name_H-M   'P 1'
#
loop_
_entity.id
_entity.type
_entity.pdbx_description
1 polymer ?
#
loop_
_entity_poly.entity_id
_entity_poly.type
_entity_poly.pdbx_seq_one_letter_code
_entity_poly.pdbx_strand_id
1 'polypeptide(L)'
;NVIKTSPAYPDKVSKDEVITIFVSTGKEQVPDVTVLNMKGVDVATAVKQLTDLGLTVDSEYTYVNSNTYTSRGVVVDQSPAGETSVSPGTEVKLTLSSGYRDLTIPLALPMEATTGVDIQVYVDGTLDQELSKTGLLPSDVKTLNLEIKDVQKAEYSVTVQISPTGANRYASFASYRVNGNTGEIIDGTVYPYEDPYSTTREPTTTTRPNDREDD
;
A
#
# COMPACT_ATOMS: atom_id res chain seq x y z
N ASN A 1 23.68 42.53 22.61
CA ASN A 1 24.08 43.01 23.92
C ASN A 1 25.58 43.34 23.93
N VAL A 2 25.99 44.36 24.70
CA VAL A 2 27.43 44.66 24.93
C VAL A 2 28.04 43.54 25.74
N ILE A 3 29.15 42.97 25.25
CA ILE A 3 29.90 41.88 25.91
C ILE A 3 30.92 42.47 26.88
N LYS A 4 31.69 43.47 26.43
CA LYS A 4 32.71 44.17 27.21
C LYS A 4 33.04 45.50 26.54
N THR A 5 33.74 46.35 27.30
CA THR A 5 34.36 47.57 26.79
C THR A 5 35.88 47.51 26.99
N SER A 6 36.61 48.27 26.23
CA SER A 6 38.06 48.45 26.44
C SER A 6 38.36 49.97 26.34
N PRO A 7 38.83 50.61 27.36
CA PRO A 7 39.12 50.12 28.73
C PRO A 7 37.87 49.56 29.44
N ALA A 8 38.12 48.63 30.39
CA ALA A 8 37.04 47.99 31.14
C ALA A 8 36.56 48.87 32.30
N TYR A 9 35.28 48.71 32.71
CA TYR A 9 34.85 49.31 33.97
C TYR A 9 35.53 48.60 35.15
N PRO A 10 36.02 49.31 36.17
CA PRO A 10 35.84 50.75 36.48
C PRO A 10 37.06 51.64 36.11
N ASP A 11 37.79 51.32 35.07
CA ASP A 11 38.95 52.12 34.66
C ASP A 11 38.56 53.57 34.34
N LYS A 12 39.35 54.52 34.81
CA LYS A 12 39.17 55.93 34.49
C LYS A 12 39.77 56.20 33.10
N VAL A 13 38.99 56.78 32.24
CA VAL A 13 39.39 57.15 30.86
C VAL A 13 39.56 58.67 30.72
N SER A 14 40.52 59.10 29.91
CA SER A 14 40.70 60.47 29.55
C SER A 14 39.61 60.96 28.59
N LYS A 15 39.40 62.28 28.54
CA LYS A 15 38.34 62.88 27.70
C LYS A 15 38.44 62.52 26.22
N ASP A 16 39.65 62.30 25.72
CA ASP A 16 39.93 62.03 24.31
C ASP A 16 40.32 60.54 24.07
N GLU A 17 40.09 59.66 25.05
CA GLU A 17 40.40 58.22 24.95
C GLU A 17 39.30 57.49 24.17
N VAL A 18 39.74 56.62 23.25
CA VAL A 18 38.81 55.79 22.45
C VAL A 18 38.32 54.61 23.26
N ILE A 19 37.00 54.51 23.44
CA ILE A 19 36.35 53.37 24.07
C ILE A 19 35.88 52.43 22.97
N THR A 20 36.45 51.19 22.99
CA THR A 20 35.98 50.13 22.11
C THR A 20 34.87 49.33 22.79
N ILE A 21 33.75 49.23 22.13
CA ILE A 21 32.59 48.46 22.61
C ILE A 21 32.52 47.15 21.82
N PHE A 22 32.63 46.02 22.51
CA PHE A 22 32.44 44.72 21.93
C PHE A 22 30.99 44.32 22.08
N VAL A 23 30.31 44.12 20.98
CA VAL A 23 28.90 43.71 20.93
C VAL A 23 28.76 42.25 20.45
N SER A 24 27.81 41.53 21.04
CA SER A 24 27.46 40.20 20.55
C SER A 24 26.72 40.32 19.23
N THR A 25 27.18 39.61 18.23
CA THR A 25 26.48 39.45 16.95
C THR A 25 25.36 38.43 17.01
N GLY A 26 25.13 37.81 18.18
CA GLY A 26 24.18 36.70 18.37
C GLY A 26 24.86 35.34 18.23
N LYS A 27 24.08 34.30 18.20
CA LYS A 27 24.55 32.97 17.83
C LYS A 27 24.92 32.96 16.35
N GLU A 28 26.05 32.33 16.06
CA GLU A 28 26.41 32.04 14.65
C GLU A 28 25.27 31.26 14.01
N GLN A 29 24.71 31.78 12.92
CA GLN A 29 23.70 31.09 12.15
C GLN A 29 24.38 30.06 11.27
N VAL A 30 24.26 28.79 11.64
CA VAL A 30 24.65 27.68 10.77
C VAL A 30 23.67 27.64 9.63
N PRO A 31 24.10 27.64 8.36
CA PRO A 31 23.19 27.60 7.22
C PRO A 31 22.35 26.33 7.23
N ASP A 32 21.11 26.43 6.78
CA ASP A 32 20.21 25.32 6.63
C ASP A 32 20.74 24.30 5.60
N VAL A 33 20.37 23.06 5.78
CA VAL A 33 20.75 21.90 4.95
C VAL A 33 19.54 21.43 4.17
N THR A 34 19.72 21.12 2.90
CA THR A 34 18.66 20.52 2.08
C THR A 34 18.64 19.01 2.31
N VAL A 35 17.50 18.49 2.73
CA VAL A 35 17.27 17.05 2.91
C VAL A 35 17.29 16.36 1.55
N LEU A 36 18.09 15.30 1.39
CA LEU A 36 18.09 14.51 0.17
C LEU A 36 16.83 13.64 0.07
N ASN A 37 16.39 13.38 -1.16
CA ASN A 37 15.30 12.42 -1.39
C ASN A 37 15.85 10.98 -1.33
N MET A 38 15.42 10.23 -0.31
CA MET A 38 15.88 8.86 -0.04
C MET A 38 14.94 7.77 -0.57
N LYS A 39 13.80 8.13 -1.18
CA LYS A 39 12.86 7.13 -1.73
C LYS A 39 13.54 6.21 -2.73
N GLY A 40 13.41 4.91 -2.54
CA GLY A 40 14.05 3.88 -3.35
C GLY A 40 15.49 3.54 -2.96
N VAL A 41 16.05 4.20 -1.95
CA VAL A 41 17.40 3.95 -1.46
C VAL A 41 17.36 2.93 -0.31
N ASP A 42 18.36 2.05 -0.24
CA ASP A 42 18.55 1.16 0.90
C ASP A 42 18.80 1.94 2.20
N VAL A 43 18.25 1.46 3.31
CA VAL A 43 18.26 2.17 4.60
C VAL A 43 19.68 2.49 5.09
N ALA A 44 20.64 1.58 4.92
CA ALA A 44 22.01 1.82 5.39
C ALA A 44 22.67 2.95 4.60
N THR A 45 22.43 2.99 3.30
CA THR A 45 22.89 4.06 2.40
C THR A 45 22.20 5.38 2.72
N ALA A 46 20.88 5.36 2.96
CA ALA A 46 20.10 6.55 3.29
C ALA A 46 20.57 7.18 4.62
N VAL A 47 20.73 6.35 5.66
CA VAL A 47 21.26 6.79 6.97
C VAL A 47 22.62 7.45 6.81
N LYS A 48 23.52 6.80 6.07
CA LYS A 48 24.86 7.34 5.84
C LYS A 48 24.80 8.71 5.16
N GLN A 49 24.03 8.84 4.06
CA GLN A 49 23.95 10.09 3.30
C GLN A 49 23.32 11.22 4.10
N LEU A 50 22.27 10.95 4.88
CA LEU A 50 21.62 11.95 5.73
C LEU A 50 22.55 12.39 6.88
N THR A 51 23.30 11.45 7.47
CA THR A 51 24.27 11.75 8.54
C THR A 51 25.47 12.55 8.00
N ASP A 52 25.95 12.22 6.81
CA ASP A 52 27.03 12.98 6.15
C ASP A 52 26.64 14.45 5.88
N LEU A 53 25.32 14.75 5.76
CA LEU A 53 24.77 16.10 5.67
C LEU A 53 24.62 16.81 7.02
N GLY A 54 24.96 16.15 8.14
CA GLY A 54 24.79 16.70 9.48
C GLY A 54 23.35 16.61 10.01
N LEU A 55 22.51 15.74 9.44
CA LEU A 55 21.18 15.41 9.94
C LEU A 55 21.24 14.20 10.88
N THR A 56 20.22 14.02 11.70
CA THR A 56 20.06 12.82 12.53
C THR A 56 18.97 11.92 11.91
N VAL A 57 19.09 10.62 12.08
CA VAL A 57 18.07 9.68 11.58
C VAL A 57 17.52 8.91 12.76
N ASP A 58 16.18 8.88 12.88
CA ASP A 58 15.49 8.07 13.88
C ASP A 58 15.80 6.58 13.63
N SER A 59 16.17 5.87 14.69
CA SER A 59 16.48 4.44 14.64
C SER A 59 15.22 3.54 14.70
N GLU A 60 14.07 4.12 15.03
CA GLU A 60 12.79 3.41 15.05
C GLU A 60 12.10 3.52 13.68
N TYR A 61 12.26 2.48 12.87
CA TYR A 61 11.68 2.44 11.52
C TYR A 61 10.26 1.91 11.52
N THR A 62 9.38 2.60 10.79
CA THR A 62 8.05 2.07 10.43
C THR A 62 8.17 1.24 9.15
N TYR A 63 7.62 0.02 9.15
CA TYR A 63 7.58 -0.85 7.97
C TYR A 63 6.19 -0.86 7.36
N VAL A 64 6.10 -0.72 6.03
CA VAL A 64 4.85 -0.74 5.26
C VAL A 64 4.97 -1.63 4.04
N ASN A 65 3.86 -2.17 3.57
CA ASN A 65 3.82 -2.87 2.29
C ASN A 65 3.97 -1.87 1.14
N SER A 66 4.69 -2.25 0.11
CA SER A 66 4.93 -1.38 -1.04
C SER A 66 4.93 -2.16 -2.34
N ASN A 67 4.09 -1.74 -3.29
CA ASN A 67 4.08 -2.29 -4.64
C ASN A 67 5.17 -1.68 -5.53
N THR A 68 5.73 -0.55 -5.13
CA THR A 68 6.81 0.13 -5.85
C THR A 68 8.18 -0.33 -5.38
N TYR A 69 8.39 -0.37 -4.06
CA TYR A 69 9.67 -0.73 -3.45
C TYR A 69 9.53 -2.09 -2.75
N THR A 70 9.78 -3.14 -3.50
CA THR A 70 9.46 -4.52 -3.10
C THR A 70 10.57 -5.23 -2.33
N SER A 71 11.72 -4.60 -2.16
CA SER A 71 12.79 -5.15 -1.33
C SER A 71 12.68 -4.62 0.10
N ARG A 72 12.77 -5.52 1.08
CA ARG A 72 12.74 -5.15 2.50
C ARG A 72 13.86 -4.16 2.84
N GLY A 73 13.51 -3.11 3.60
CA GLY A 73 14.48 -2.12 4.07
C GLY A 73 14.82 -1.00 3.07
N VAL A 74 14.15 -0.97 1.92
CA VAL A 74 14.22 0.19 1.01
C VAL A 74 13.30 1.29 1.52
N VAL A 75 13.74 2.54 1.45
CA VAL A 75 12.97 3.71 1.88
C VAL A 75 11.76 3.92 0.97
N VAL A 76 10.58 3.88 1.54
CA VAL A 76 9.30 4.16 0.88
C VAL A 76 8.91 5.62 1.02
N ASP A 77 9.13 6.16 2.22
CA ASP A 77 8.81 7.56 2.53
C ASP A 77 9.75 8.11 3.59
N GLN A 78 9.80 9.42 3.72
CA GLN A 78 10.63 10.13 4.70
C GLN A 78 9.95 11.40 5.19
N SER A 79 10.29 11.80 6.41
CA SER A 79 9.87 13.09 6.99
C SER A 79 11.02 13.71 7.77
N PRO A 80 11.47 14.94 7.44
CA PRO A 80 10.98 15.84 6.39
C PRO A 80 11.15 15.27 4.98
N ALA A 81 10.31 15.75 4.05
CA ALA A 81 10.37 15.36 2.65
C ALA A 81 11.71 15.74 2.01
N GLY A 82 12.10 15.02 0.95
CA GLY A 82 13.25 15.40 0.14
C GLY A 82 13.13 16.85 -0.38
N GLU A 83 14.27 17.50 -0.55
CA GLU A 83 14.41 18.89 -1.01
C GLU A 83 13.89 19.96 -0.02
N THR A 84 13.49 19.56 1.19
CA THR A 84 13.14 20.50 2.26
C THR A 84 14.41 21.08 2.87
N SER A 85 14.43 22.40 3.12
CA SER A 85 15.50 23.07 3.86
C SER A 85 15.24 22.99 5.36
N VAL A 86 16.20 22.49 6.11
CA VAL A 86 16.09 22.27 7.56
C VAL A 86 17.37 22.68 8.27
N SER A 87 17.28 22.97 9.55
CA SER A 87 18.49 23.28 10.34
C SER A 87 19.34 22.04 10.57
N PRO A 88 20.68 22.17 10.63
CA PRO A 88 21.58 21.07 10.96
C PRO A 88 21.17 20.37 12.26
N GLY A 89 21.31 19.03 12.29
CA GLY A 89 20.87 18.20 13.42
C GLY A 89 19.36 17.87 13.43
N THR A 90 18.59 18.35 12.43
CA THR A 90 17.17 17.97 12.32
C THR A 90 17.05 16.44 12.18
N GLU A 91 16.11 15.86 12.90
CA GLU A 91 15.80 14.44 12.84
C GLU A 91 14.98 14.10 11.59
N VAL A 92 15.42 13.07 10.88
CA VAL A 92 14.72 12.51 9.72
C VAL A 92 14.17 11.14 10.10
N LYS A 93 12.86 10.95 9.89
CA LYS A 93 12.17 9.66 10.05
C LYS A 93 12.06 8.98 8.70
N LEU A 94 12.37 7.68 8.67
CA LEU A 94 12.29 6.87 7.47
C LEU A 94 11.18 5.83 7.61
N THR A 95 10.34 5.71 6.58
CA THR A 95 9.39 4.62 6.42
C THR A 95 9.97 3.64 5.41
N LEU A 96 10.08 2.37 5.79
CA LEU A 96 10.74 1.34 5.02
C LEU A 96 9.76 0.34 4.45
N SER A 97 10.11 -0.26 3.31
CA SER A 97 9.39 -1.40 2.77
C SER A 97 9.54 -2.62 3.68
N SER A 98 8.43 -3.27 3.99
CA SER A 98 8.39 -4.56 4.68
C SER A 98 8.90 -5.72 3.81
N GLY A 99 8.98 -5.52 2.49
CA GLY A 99 9.24 -6.55 1.49
C GLY A 99 7.97 -7.27 1.02
N TYR A 100 6.81 -6.89 1.54
CA TYR A 100 5.51 -7.41 1.14
C TYR A 100 4.78 -6.43 0.22
N ARG A 101 3.80 -6.95 -0.51
CA ARG A 101 2.90 -6.19 -1.40
C ARG A 101 1.46 -6.50 -1.06
N ASP A 102 0.58 -5.61 -1.49
CA ASP A 102 -0.85 -5.85 -1.50
C ASP A 102 -1.33 -5.92 -2.95
N LEU A 103 -2.18 -6.89 -3.26
CA LEU A 103 -2.76 -7.05 -4.58
C LEU A 103 -4.26 -6.83 -4.53
N THR A 104 -4.81 -6.23 -5.57
CA THR A 104 -6.26 -6.05 -5.73
C THR A 104 -6.70 -6.76 -7.00
N ILE A 105 -7.65 -7.70 -6.87
CA ILE A 105 -8.23 -8.43 -7.99
C ILE A 105 -9.70 -8.04 -8.10
N PRO A 106 -10.11 -7.39 -9.20
CA PRO A 106 -11.52 -7.06 -9.42
C PRO A 106 -12.30 -8.32 -9.79
N LEU A 107 -13.31 -8.66 -9.01
CA LEU A 107 -14.24 -9.75 -9.26
C LEU A 107 -15.59 -9.16 -9.66
N ALA A 108 -16.01 -9.35 -10.92
CA ALA A 108 -17.36 -9.00 -11.35
C ALA A 108 -18.36 -10.02 -10.78
N LEU A 109 -19.40 -9.53 -10.10
CA LEU A 109 -20.46 -10.38 -9.56
C LEU A 109 -21.54 -10.66 -10.61
N PRO A 110 -22.24 -11.82 -10.55
CA PRO A 110 -23.25 -12.20 -11.55
C PRO A 110 -24.51 -11.34 -11.42
N MET A 111 -24.72 -10.45 -12.38
CA MET A 111 -25.87 -9.53 -12.39
C MET A 111 -27.21 -10.25 -12.62
N GLU A 112 -27.17 -11.49 -13.09
CA GLU A 112 -28.32 -12.38 -13.26
C GLU A 112 -28.81 -13.00 -11.93
N ALA A 113 -28.04 -12.91 -10.86
CA ALA A 113 -28.48 -13.38 -9.56
C ALA A 113 -29.61 -12.51 -9.00
N THR A 114 -30.79 -13.11 -8.82
CA THR A 114 -31.99 -12.44 -8.32
C THR A 114 -32.02 -12.33 -6.80
N THR A 115 -31.17 -13.07 -6.12
CA THR A 115 -31.04 -13.10 -4.66
C THR A 115 -29.59 -12.73 -4.28
N GLY A 116 -29.37 -12.49 -2.98
CA GLY A 116 -28.03 -12.32 -2.47
C GLY A 116 -27.17 -13.55 -2.71
N VAL A 117 -25.86 -13.34 -2.83
CA VAL A 117 -24.88 -14.41 -3.00
C VAL A 117 -23.84 -14.40 -1.88
N ASP A 118 -23.39 -15.58 -1.53
CA ASP A 118 -22.26 -15.81 -0.64
C ASP A 118 -21.08 -16.25 -1.49
N ILE A 119 -19.89 -15.70 -1.23
CA ILE A 119 -18.66 -16.12 -1.91
C ILE A 119 -17.66 -16.68 -0.91
N GLN A 120 -16.95 -17.71 -1.35
CA GLN A 120 -15.77 -18.24 -0.70
C GLN A 120 -14.57 -18.03 -1.61
N VAL A 121 -13.54 -17.38 -1.07
CA VAL A 121 -12.30 -17.08 -1.79
C VAL A 121 -11.18 -17.96 -1.25
N TYR A 122 -10.50 -18.63 -2.15
CA TYR A 122 -9.34 -19.45 -1.82
C TYR A 122 -8.10 -18.86 -2.47
N VAL A 123 -7.07 -18.65 -1.69
CA VAL A 123 -5.74 -18.23 -2.16
C VAL A 123 -4.79 -19.41 -2.02
N ASP A 124 -4.19 -19.84 -3.12
CA ASP A 124 -3.34 -21.05 -3.18
C ASP A 124 -4.01 -22.30 -2.56
N GLY A 125 -5.32 -22.45 -2.79
CA GLY A 125 -6.12 -23.55 -2.29
C GLY A 125 -6.52 -23.45 -0.80
N THR A 126 -6.13 -22.41 -0.11
CA THR A 126 -6.52 -22.15 1.29
C THR A 126 -7.67 -21.15 1.35
N LEU A 127 -8.74 -21.47 2.09
CA LEU A 127 -9.87 -20.58 2.30
C LEU A 127 -9.41 -19.30 3.03
N ASP A 128 -9.67 -18.17 2.41
CA ASP A 128 -9.45 -16.88 3.01
C ASP A 128 -10.77 -16.34 3.56
N GLN A 129 -10.86 -16.22 4.88
CA GLN A 129 -12.06 -15.79 5.58
C GLN A 129 -12.33 -14.28 5.43
N GLU A 130 -11.27 -13.48 5.30
CA GLU A 130 -11.39 -12.02 5.19
C GLU A 130 -11.87 -11.61 3.80
N LEU A 131 -11.45 -12.33 2.77
CA LEU A 131 -11.88 -12.14 1.39
C LEU A 131 -13.26 -12.74 1.11
N SER A 132 -13.65 -13.78 1.87
CA SER A 132 -14.98 -14.41 1.74
C SER A 132 -16.07 -13.49 2.28
N LYS A 133 -17.21 -13.44 1.60
CA LYS A 133 -18.32 -12.53 1.94
C LYS A 133 -19.66 -13.26 1.85
N THR A 134 -20.61 -12.82 2.63
CA THR A 134 -21.97 -13.36 2.63
C THR A 134 -22.97 -12.25 2.37
N GLY A 135 -24.11 -12.61 1.75
CA GLY A 135 -25.24 -11.70 1.54
C GLY A 135 -24.95 -10.55 0.57
N LEU A 136 -24.01 -10.74 -0.37
CA LEU A 136 -23.72 -9.73 -1.39
C LEU A 136 -24.92 -9.64 -2.36
N LEU A 137 -25.40 -8.42 -2.59
CA LEU A 137 -26.40 -8.15 -3.62
C LEU A 137 -25.67 -7.67 -4.89
N PRO A 138 -25.64 -8.45 -5.98
CA PRO A 138 -24.97 -8.05 -7.22
C PRO A 138 -25.54 -6.77 -7.85
N SER A 139 -26.82 -6.47 -7.60
CA SER A 139 -27.43 -5.18 -7.99
C SER A 139 -26.73 -3.98 -7.34
N ASP A 140 -26.25 -4.13 -6.12
CA ASP A 140 -25.64 -3.06 -5.34
C ASP A 140 -24.11 -3.02 -5.51
N VAL A 141 -23.50 -4.21 -5.59
CA VAL A 141 -22.06 -4.39 -5.75
C VAL A 141 -21.77 -5.11 -7.05
N LYS A 142 -21.56 -4.35 -8.12
CA LYS A 142 -21.25 -4.93 -9.45
C LYS A 142 -19.88 -5.58 -9.53
N THR A 143 -18.93 -4.99 -8.85
CA THR A 143 -17.54 -5.48 -8.79
C THR A 143 -17.06 -5.44 -7.35
N LEU A 144 -16.56 -6.57 -6.88
CA LEU A 144 -15.92 -6.70 -5.59
C LEU A 144 -14.41 -6.70 -5.77
N ASN A 145 -13.70 -5.85 -5.07
CA ASN A 145 -12.24 -5.87 -5.05
C ASN A 145 -11.76 -6.85 -3.97
N LEU A 146 -11.07 -7.89 -4.40
CA LEU A 146 -10.41 -8.84 -3.50
C LEU A 146 -9.02 -8.31 -3.18
N GLU A 147 -8.80 -7.87 -1.95
CA GLU A 147 -7.53 -7.30 -1.50
C GLU A 147 -6.68 -8.35 -0.77
N ILE A 148 -5.75 -8.97 -1.50
CA ILE A 148 -4.82 -9.97 -0.95
C ILE A 148 -3.64 -9.22 -0.33
N LYS A 149 -3.44 -9.42 0.97
CA LYS A 149 -2.40 -8.75 1.73
C LYS A 149 -1.12 -9.59 1.85
N ASP A 150 -0.01 -8.93 2.14
CA ASP A 150 1.27 -9.57 2.49
C ASP A 150 1.81 -10.57 1.45
N VAL A 151 1.66 -10.22 0.18
CA VAL A 151 2.08 -11.07 -0.94
C VAL A 151 3.61 -11.11 -1.06
N GLN A 152 4.17 -12.33 -1.10
CA GLN A 152 5.62 -12.56 -1.25
C GLN A 152 5.97 -13.44 -2.46
N LYS A 153 5.06 -14.31 -2.89
CA LYS A 153 5.32 -15.24 -3.99
C LYS A 153 5.26 -14.52 -5.34
N ALA A 154 5.96 -15.08 -6.32
CA ALA A 154 5.95 -14.58 -7.69
C ALA A 154 4.61 -14.82 -8.40
N GLU A 155 3.86 -15.85 -7.97
CA GLU A 155 2.58 -16.24 -8.57
C GLU A 155 1.64 -16.78 -7.49
N TYR A 156 0.35 -16.46 -7.64
CA TYR A 156 -0.75 -16.90 -6.79
C TYR A 156 -1.89 -17.46 -7.62
N SER A 157 -2.54 -18.52 -7.11
CA SER A 157 -3.83 -18.95 -7.61
C SER A 157 -4.94 -18.40 -6.71
N VAL A 158 -5.96 -17.80 -7.32
CA VAL A 158 -7.14 -17.31 -6.61
C VAL A 158 -8.37 -17.97 -7.22
N THR A 159 -9.09 -18.76 -6.42
CA THR A 159 -10.34 -19.38 -6.85
C THR A 159 -11.49 -18.86 -6.02
N VAL A 160 -12.61 -18.60 -6.68
CA VAL A 160 -13.82 -18.09 -6.05
C VAL A 160 -14.95 -19.10 -6.30
N GLN A 161 -15.58 -19.49 -5.23
CA GLN A 161 -16.82 -20.25 -5.25
C GLN A 161 -17.99 -19.36 -4.85
N ILE A 162 -19.15 -19.58 -5.41
CA ILE A 162 -20.35 -18.80 -5.18
C ILE A 162 -21.53 -19.71 -4.81
N SER A 163 -22.40 -19.22 -3.94
CA SER A 163 -23.64 -19.87 -3.54
C SER A 163 -24.73 -18.81 -3.39
N PRO A 164 -26.01 -19.08 -3.68
CA PRO A 164 -27.09 -18.23 -3.19
C PRO A 164 -27.02 -18.10 -1.67
N THR A 165 -27.30 -16.93 -1.13
CA THR A 165 -27.21 -16.65 0.29
C THR A 165 -28.01 -17.64 1.13
N GLY A 166 -27.34 -18.28 2.08
CA GLY A 166 -27.94 -19.26 2.98
C GLY A 166 -28.14 -20.66 2.40
N ALA A 167 -27.88 -20.88 1.11
CA ALA A 167 -28.05 -22.19 0.48
C ALA A 167 -26.90 -23.17 0.80
N ASN A 168 -25.71 -22.67 1.12
CA ASN A 168 -24.50 -23.45 1.40
C ASN A 168 -24.15 -24.45 0.28
N ARG A 169 -24.43 -24.09 -0.96
CA ARG A 169 -24.17 -24.90 -2.17
C ARG A 169 -23.21 -24.14 -3.07
N TYR A 170 -21.94 -24.22 -2.74
CA TYR A 170 -20.91 -23.51 -3.46
C TYR A 170 -20.52 -24.19 -4.76
N ALA A 171 -20.52 -23.43 -5.85
CA ALA A 171 -20.06 -23.84 -7.18
C ALA A 171 -18.86 -22.96 -7.59
N SER A 172 -18.01 -23.49 -8.48
CA SER A 172 -16.90 -22.71 -9.04
C SER A 172 -17.46 -21.51 -9.81
N PHE A 173 -16.98 -20.33 -9.49
CA PHE A 173 -17.41 -19.09 -10.13
C PHE A 173 -16.27 -18.37 -10.86
N ALA A 174 -15.09 -18.27 -10.27
CA ALA A 174 -13.94 -17.68 -10.93
C ALA A 174 -12.65 -18.38 -10.52
N SER A 175 -11.68 -18.39 -11.42
CA SER A 175 -10.34 -18.87 -11.15
C SER A 175 -9.35 -17.94 -11.84
N TYR A 176 -8.37 -17.43 -11.09
CA TYR A 176 -7.33 -16.53 -11.58
C TYR A 176 -5.96 -17.05 -11.21
N ARG A 177 -5.01 -16.86 -12.13
CA ARG A 177 -3.59 -16.95 -11.85
C ARG A 177 -3.02 -15.53 -11.91
N VAL A 178 -2.40 -15.09 -10.85
CA VAL A 178 -2.02 -13.68 -10.63
C VAL A 178 -0.51 -13.58 -10.46
N ASN A 179 0.09 -12.64 -11.17
CA ASN A 179 1.48 -12.28 -10.97
C ASN A 179 1.63 -11.56 -9.62
N GLY A 180 2.27 -12.21 -8.66
CA GLY A 180 2.49 -11.65 -7.34
C GLY A 180 3.47 -10.46 -7.30
N ASN A 181 4.18 -10.20 -8.40
CA ASN A 181 5.09 -9.05 -8.50
C ASN A 181 4.39 -7.79 -9.03
N THR A 182 3.41 -7.95 -9.93
CA THR A 182 2.75 -6.83 -10.61
C THR A 182 1.28 -6.69 -10.24
N GLY A 183 0.65 -7.74 -9.71
CA GLY A 183 -0.80 -7.80 -9.47
C GLY A 183 -1.60 -8.07 -10.74
N GLU A 184 -0.94 -8.26 -11.89
CA GLU A 184 -1.63 -8.56 -13.13
C GLU A 184 -2.20 -9.97 -13.15
N ILE A 185 -3.41 -10.11 -13.69
CA ILE A 185 -4.02 -11.41 -13.95
C ILE A 185 -3.30 -12.01 -15.16
N ILE A 186 -2.55 -13.11 -14.96
CA ILE A 186 -1.84 -13.83 -16.00
C ILE A 186 -2.84 -14.56 -16.89
N ASP A 187 -3.75 -15.25 -16.27
CA ASP A 187 -4.91 -15.89 -16.90
C ASP A 187 -6.06 -16.01 -15.90
N GLY A 188 -7.26 -16.25 -16.41
CA GLY A 188 -8.42 -16.43 -15.57
C GLY A 188 -9.63 -16.93 -16.34
N THR A 189 -10.50 -17.63 -15.61
CA THR A 189 -11.78 -18.12 -16.14
C THR A 189 -12.88 -17.68 -15.18
N VAL A 190 -13.93 -17.09 -15.73
CA VAL A 190 -15.19 -16.84 -15.01
C VAL A 190 -16.22 -17.79 -15.57
N TYR A 191 -16.84 -18.57 -14.68
CA TYR A 191 -17.87 -19.54 -15.04
C TYR A 191 -19.24 -18.90 -15.02
N PRO A 192 -20.16 -19.34 -15.90
CA PRO A 192 -21.53 -18.87 -15.85
C PRO A 192 -22.16 -19.14 -14.49
N TYR A 193 -22.85 -18.17 -13.95
CA TYR A 193 -23.65 -18.36 -12.74
C TYR A 193 -24.99 -18.97 -13.11
N GLU A 194 -25.28 -20.13 -12.57
CA GLU A 194 -26.61 -20.75 -12.69
C GLU A 194 -27.33 -20.55 -11.35
N ASP A 195 -28.34 -19.66 -11.34
CA ASP A 195 -29.21 -19.48 -10.19
C ASP A 195 -30.09 -20.72 -10.02
N PRO A 196 -29.87 -21.56 -8.99
CA PRO A 196 -30.66 -22.77 -8.79
C PRO A 196 -32.11 -22.50 -8.45
N TYR A 197 -32.46 -21.23 -8.18
CA TYR A 197 -33.87 -20.79 -7.92
C TYR A 197 -34.46 -20.03 -9.10
N SER A 198 -33.73 -19.85 -10.19
CA SER A 198 -34.26 -19.25 -11.41
C SER A 198 -35.38 -20.15 -11.98
N THR A 199 -36.60 -19.63 -12.05
CA THR A 199 -37.76 -20.34 -12.59
C THR A 199 -37.76 -20.43 -14.12
N THR A 200 -36.76 -19.86 -14.79
CA THR A 200 -36.59 -19.91 -16.24
C THR A 200 -35.84 -21.16 -16.69
N ARG A 201 -36.33 -22.34 -16.33
CA ARG A 201 -36.01 -23.54 -17.09
C ARG A 201 -36.84 -23.50 -18.38
N GLU A 202 -36.22 -23.13 -19.48
CA GLU A 202 -36.79 -23.51 -20.77
C GLU A 202 -36.91 -25.04 -20.80
N PRO A 203 -38.12 -25.58 -21.13
CA PRO A 203 -38.26 -27.03 -21.29
C PRO A 203 -37.35 -27.45 -22.45
N THR A 204 -36.31 -28.22 -22.13
CA THR A 204 -35.62 -28.99 -23.17
C THR A 204 -36.61 -29.87 -23.87
N THR A 205 -37.07 -29.44 -25.03
CA THR A 205 -37.82 -30.29 -25.97
C THR A 205 -36.89 -31.40 -26.42
N THR A 206 -36.98 -32.52 -25.72
CA THR A 206 -36.43 -33.78 -26.20
C THR A 206 -37.29 -34.20 -27.38
N THR A 207 -36.91 -33.85 -28.61
CA THR A 207 -37.45 -34.41 -29.82
C THR A 207 -37.01 -35.87 -29.86
N ARG A 208 -37.93 -36.77 -29.57
CA ARG A 208 -37.77 -38.20 -29.81
C ARG A 208 -37.64 -38.43 -31.33
N PRO A 209 -36.62 -39.14 -31.82
CA PRO A 209 -36.58 -39.51 -33.22
C PRO A 209 -37.61 -40.64 -33.44
N ASN A 210 -38.58 -40.30 -34.23
CA ASN A 210 -39.27 -41.07 -35.23
C ASN A 210 -39.50 -42.59 -35.02
N ASP A 211 -40.73 -42.95 -34.68
CA ASP A 211 -41.30 -44.23 -35.05
C ASP A 211 -41.45 -44.25 -36.57
N ARG A 212 -40.75 -45.17 -37.20
CA ARG A 212 -41.02 -45.55 -38.57
C ARG A 212 -42.36 -46.25 -38.63
N GLU A 213 -43.25 -45.73 -39.40
CA GLU A 213 -44.36 -46.48 -39.96
C GLU A 213 -43.81 -47.33 -41.10
N ASP A 214 -43.95 -48.66 -40.95
CA ASP A 214 -43.91 -49.62 -42.02
C ASP A 214 -45.32 -49.69 -42.65
N ASP A 215 -45.37 -49.51 -43.94
CA ASP A 215 -46.22 -50.23 -44.91
C ASP A 215 -45.59 -50.17 -46.30
#